data_d15dd904bc85ac3c661fa7e1928e35a3
#
_entry.id   d15dd904bc85ac3c661fa7e1928e35a3
#
_cell.length_a   1.000
_cell.length_b   1.000
_cell.length_c   1.000
_cell.angle_alpha   90.00
_cell.angle_beta   90.00
_cell.angle_gamma   90.00
#
_symmetry.space_group_name_H-M   'P 1'
#
loop_
_entity.id
_entity.type
_entity.pdbx_description
1 polymer ?
#
loop_
_entity_poly.entity_id
_entity_poly.type
_entity_poly.pdbx_seq_one_letter_code
_entity_poly.pdbx_strand_id
1 'polypeptide(L)'
;LIKDGVATTEEIDNAIRYGFGLRWAQMGLFETYRVAGGEGGMAHFIEQFGPCLKWPWTKLMDVPELTKELIKNIADQSDNQSGKYSIRELEKIRDNNLVVILRALKQQDQAVGKIVNNHETQILSLADVAPKMRTVSRKVPVDWTDYNGHMNEGRYGQVYSDAADGFLWAVGADKTYVASGYSYFTVETSIKFMTETHAGEDIVVETTVKLIDGKKLKLFHSMQRAEDGCVLSTCEQFLLHIDMQKRKSSFPVSPVAENLQNLSDKI
;
A
#
# COMPACT_ATOMS: atom_id res chain seq x y z
N LEU A 1 -1.82 18.39 25.82
CA LEU A 1 -1.42 18.60 24.40
C LEU A 1 -1.94 19.95 23.90
N ILE A 2 -3.26 20.18 23.89
CA ILE A 2 -3.87 21.42 23.40
C ILE A 2 -3.41 22.63 24.23
N LYS A 3 -3.47 22.51 25.58
CA LYS A 3 -3.01 23.55 26.50
C LYS A 3 -1.56 24.00 26.26
N ASP A 4 -0.72 23.04 25.87
CA ASP A 4 0.73 23.28 25.70
C ASP A 4 1.09 23.56 24.23
N GLY A 5 0.10 23.71 23.36
CA GLY A 5 0.30 24.01 21.92
C GLY A 5 0.98 22.90 21.14
N VAL A 6 0.95 21.65 21.62
CA VAL A 6 1.59 20.48 20.97
C VAL A 6 0.77 19.96 19.80
N ALA A 7 -0.56 19.96 19.95
CA ALA A 7 -1.47 19.51 18.89
C ALA A 7 -2.86 20.16 19.07
N THR A 8 -3.55 20.33 17.95
CA THR A 8 -4.94 20.77 17.87
C THR A 8 -5.91 19.59 18.14
N THR A 9 -7.18 19.88 18.37
CA THR A 9 -8.22 18.85 18.49
C THR A 9 -8.32 18.00 17.25
N GLU A 10 -8.22 18.60 16.07
CA GLU A 10 -8.26 17.92 14.77
C GLU A 10 -7.08 16.97 14.59
N GLU A 11 -5.87 17.40 14.92
CA GLU A 11 -4.68 16.56 14.82
C GLU A 11 -4.75 15.36 15.77
N ILE A 12 -5.25 15.53 16.99
CA ILE A 12 -5.46 14.45 17.97
C ILE A 12 -6.51 13.46 17.44
N ASP A 13 -7.65 13.97 16.96
CA ASP A 13 -8.71 13.13 16.38
C ASP A 13 -8.23 12.36 15.16
N ASN A 14 -7.44 12.98 14.30
CA ASN A 14 -6.88 12.34 13.13
C ASN A 14 -5.85 11.26 13.49
N ALA A 15 -5.02 11.49 14.50
CA ALA A 15 -4.09 10.47 15.02
C ALA A 15 -4.83 9.22 15.54
N ILE A 16 -5.97 9.41 16.21
CA ILE A 16 -6.82 8.29 16.64
C ILE A 16 -7.54 7.66 15.46
N ARG A 17 -8.21 8.46 14.65
CA ARG A 17 -9.09 8.00 13.56
C ARG A 17 -8.33 7.22 12.48
N TYR A 18 -7.13 7.69 12.11
CA TYR A 18 -6.31 7.08 11.07
C TYR A 18 -5.27 6.08 11.60
N GLY A 19 -5.05 6.06 12.90
CA GLY A 19 -4.15 5.15 13.60
C GLY A 19 -4.89 4.10 14.43
N PHE A 20 -5.08 4.38 15.70
CA PHE A 20 -5.65 3.41 16.66
C PHE A 20 -7.07 2.98 16.33
N GLY A 21 -7.92 3.90 15.86
CA GLY A 21 -9.33 3.64 15.60
C GLY A 21 -9.56 2.51 14.59
N LEU A 22 -8.75 2.42 13.54
CA LEU A 22 -8.84 1.35 12.55
C LEU A 22 -8.50 -0.02 13.15
N ARG A 23 -7.54 -0.07 14.06
CA ARG A 23 -7.18 -1.32 14.74
C ARG A 23 -8.21 -1.72 15.77
N TRP A 24 -8.69 -0.77 16.55
CA TRP A 24 -9.65 -1.01 17.62
C TRP A 24 -11.05 -1.35 17.14
N ALA A 25 -11.39 -1.04 15.90
CA ALA A 25 -12.63 -1.51 15.28
C ALA A 25 -12.69 -3.05 15.13
N GLN A 26 -11.54 -3.71 15.09
CA GLN A 26 -11.44 -5.16 14.84
C GLN A 26 -10.72 -5.92 15.96
N MET A 27 -9.87 -5.26 16.73
CA MET A 27 -8.96 -5.87 17.68
C MET A 27 -8.95 -5.05 18.96
N GLY A 28 -9.30 -5.66 20.09
CA GLY A 28 -9.32 -5.02 21.40
C GLY A 28 -7.91 -4.65 21.87
N LEU A 29 -7.84 -3.96 23.01
CA LEU A 29 -6.59 -3.46 23.57
C LEU A 29 -5.58 -4.58 23.85
N PHE A 30 -6.02 -5.65 24.53
CA PHE A 30 -5.14 -6.75 24.92
C PHE A 30 -4.67 -7.59 23.74
N GLU A 31 -5.50 -7.79 22.71
CA GLU A 31 -5.09 -8.47 21.49
C GLU A 31 -4.06 -7.64 20.72
N THR A 32 -4.24 -6.30 20.67
CA THR A 32 -3.25 -5.40 20.08
C THR A 32 -1.90 -5.51 20.79
N TYR A 33 -1.91 -5.53 22.10
CA TYR A 33 -0.68 -5.66 22.91
C TYR A 33 -0.05 -7.04 22.78
N ARG A 34 -0.87 -8.10 22.68
CA ARG A 34 -0.36 -9.45 22.41
C ARG A 34 0.41 -9.52 21.09
N VAL A 35 -0.14 -8.93 20.01
CA VAL A 35 0.53 -8.86 18.72
C VAL A 35 1.82 -8.03 18.81
N ALA A 36 1.80 -6.91 19.52
CA ALA A 36 2.98 -6.08 19.72
C ALA A 36 4.10 -6.77 20.52
N GLY A 37 3.76 -7.77 21.34
CA GLY A 37 4.74 -8.60 22.06
C GLY A 37 5.41 -9.67 21.17
N GLY A 38 5.01 -9.80 19.90
CA GLY A 38 5.55 -10.79 18.96
C GLY A 38 5.36 -12.23 19.46
N GLU A 39 6.29 -13.11 19.13
CA GLU A 39 6.22 -14.55 19.52
C GLU A 39 6.23 -14.76 21.05
N GLY A 40 6.77 -13.82 21.80
CA GLY A 40 6.73 -13.84 23.28
C GLY A 40 5.37 -13.46 23.90
N GLY A 41 4.45 -12.96 23.06
CA GLY A 41 3.08 -12.64 23.45
C GLY A 41 2.95 -11.55 24.53
N MET A 42 1.87 -11.63 25.31
CA MET A 42 1.54 -10.61 26.31
C MET A 42 2.57 -10.50 27.44
N ALA A 43 3.18 -11.60 27.86
CA ALA A 43 4.19 -11.58 28.92
C ALA A 43 5.39 -10.72 28.48
N HIS A 44 5.91 -10.98 27.28
CA HIS A 44 7.01 -10.20 26.70
C HIS A 44 6.65 -8.72 26.54
N PHE A 45 5.44 -8.41 26.05
CA PHE A 45 4.97 -7.03 25.95
C PHE A 45 4.98 -6.31 27.30
N ILE A 46 4.46 -6.95 28.36
CA ILE A 46 4.41 -6.36 29.70
C ILE A 46 5.81 -6.20 30.29
N GLU A 47 6.70 -7.18 30.12
CA GLU A 47 8.07 -7.09 30.59
C GLU A 47 8.84 -5.95 29.90
N GLN A 48 8.64 -5.75 28.61
CA GLN A 48 9.32 -4.74 27.83
C GLN A 48 8.74 -3.34 28.04
N PHE A 49 7.44 -3.17 27.98
CA PHE A 49 6.77 -1.85 28.01
C PHE A 49 6.16 -1.50 29.37
N GLY A 50 5.92 -2.48 30.22
CA GLY A 50 5.36 -2.26 31.55
C GLY A 50 6.12 -1.24 32.40
N PRO A 51 7.45 -1.19 32.40
CA PRO A 51 8.22 -0.16 33.09
C PRO A 51 7.85 1.27 32.70
N CYS A 52 7.39 1.49 31.47
CA CYS A 52 6.94 2.80 30.97
C CYS A 52 5.70 3.31 31.71
N LEU A 53 4.89 2.43 32.30
CA LEU A 53 3.72 2.81 33.10
C LEU A 53 4.09 3.61 34.36
N LYS A 54 5.33 3.50 34.83
CA LYS A 54 5.86 4.29 35.95
C LYS A 54 6.27 5.70 35.57
N TRP A 55 6.26 6.04 34.28
CA TRP A 55 6.59 7.38 33.83
C TRP A 55 5.47 8.35 34.19
N PRO A 56 5.79 9.62 34.49
CA PRO A 56 4.80 10.59 34.93
C PRO A 56 3.93 11.09 33.76
N TRP A 57 3.14 10.21 33.16
CA TRP A 57 2.18 10.53 32.11
C TRP A 57 1.11 11.52 32.58
N THR A 58 0.70 11.36 33.82
CA THR A 58 -0.20 12.28 34.52
C THR A 58 0.06 12.23 36.03
N LYS A 59 -0.29 13.32 36.74
CA LYS A 59 -0.19 13.38 38.21
C LYS A 59 -1.21 12.46 38.93
N LEU A 60 -2.17 11.93 38.19
CA LEU A 60 -3.25 11.08 38.72
C LEU A 60 -3.00 9.59 38.46
N MET A 61 -1.85 9.21 37.91
CA MET A 61 -1.52 7.81 37.67
C MET A 61 -1.11 7.11 38.96
N ASP A 62 -1.91 6.12 39.38
CA ASP A 62 -1.54 5.08 40.32
C ASP A 62 -1.12 3.84 39.53
N VAL A 63 0.19 3.58 39.48
CA VAL A 63 0.75 2.48 38.69
C VAL A 63 1.03 1.31 39.61
N PRO A 64 0.39 0.13 39.42
CA PRO A 64 0.65 -1.05 40.21
C PRO A 64 2.07 -1.56 39.99
N GLU A 65 2.63 -2.22 41.02
CA GLU A 65 3.89 -2.95 40.85
C GLU A 65 3.68 -4.15 39.94
N LEU A 66 4.54 -4.27 38.91
CA LEU A 66 4.51 -5.38 37.93
C LEU A 66 5.17 -6.63 38.57
N THR A 67 4.45 -7.28 39.46
CA THR A 67 4.90 -8.54 40.04
C THR A 67 4.81 -9.69 39.05
N LYS A 68 5.62 -10.74 39.25
CA LYS A 68 5.55 -11.94 38.38
C LYS A 68 4.16 -12.58 38.36
N GLU A 69 3.42 -12.49 39.50
CA GLU A 69 2.06 -12.99 39.62
C GLU A 69 1.09 -12.17 38.76
N LEU A 70 1.19 -10.83 38.81
CA LEU A 70 0.35 -9.95 37.99
C LEU A 70 0.63 -10.16 36.49
N ILE A 71 1.90 -10.23 36.07
CA ILE A 71 2.30 -10.51 34.69
C ILE A 71 1.72 -11.84 34.24
N LYS A 72 1.89 -12.90 35.03
CA LYS A 72 1.36 -14.23 34.70
C LYS A 72 -0.17 -14.22 34.57
N ASN A 73 -0.88 -13.58 35.49
CA ASN A 73 -2.34 -13.49 35.44
C ASN A 73 -2.82 -12.80 34.14
N ILE A 74 -2.18 -11.68 33.75
CA ILE A 74 -2.53 -10.99 32.50
C ILE A 74 -2.20 -11.86 31.27
N ALA A 75 -1.05 -12.54 31.28
CA ALA A 75 -0.66 -13.43 30.17
C ALA A 75 -1.64 -14.61 30.04
N ASP A 76 -2.01 -15.28 31.11
CA ASP A 76 -2.98 -16.38 31.12
C ASP A 76 -4.36 -15.92 30.61
N GLN A 77 -4.82 -14.72 30.97
CA GLN A 77 -6.06 -14.16 30.43
C GLN A 77 -5.96 -13.87 28.94
N SER A 78 -4.84 -13.33 28.47
CA SER A 78 -4.59 -13.11 27.04
C SER A 78 -4.54 -14.42 26.25
N ASP A 79 -3.93 -15.47 26.82
CA ASP A 79 -3.89 -16.79 26.21
C ASP A 79 -5.27 -17.44 26.14
N ASN A 80 -6.10 -17.30 27.19
CA ASN A 80 -7.48 -17.76 27.16
C ASN A 80 -8.32 -17.02 26.10
N GLN A 81 -8.06 -15.73 25.87
CA GLN A 81 -8.78 -14.90 24.90
C GLN A 81 -8.41 -15.26 23.46
N SER A 82 -7.13 -15.33 23.14
CA SER A 82 -6.66 -15.44 21.77
C SER A 82 -5.52 -16.43 21.53
N GLY A 83 -5.09 -17.17 22.55
CA GLY A 83 -3.98 -18.13 22.49
C GLY A 83 -4.21 -19.34 21.59
N LYS A 84 -5.45 -19.58 21.12
CA LYS A 84 -5.74 -20.56 20.06
C LYS A 84 -5.16 -20.19 18.70
N TYR A 85 -4.75 -18.95 18.51
CA TYR A 85 -4.10 -18.44 17.32
C TYR A 85 -2.62 -18.18 17.61
N SER A 86 -1.74 -18.50 16.70
CA SER A 86 -0.37 -17.99 16.68
C SER A 86 -0.36 -16.48 16.42
N ILE A 87 0.73 -15.81 16.76
CA ILE A 87 0.90 -14.37 16.46
C ILE A 87 0.75 -14.10 14.96
N ARG A 88 1.30 -14.99 14.10
CA ARG A 88 1.18 -14.88 12.63
C ARG A 88 -0.25 -14.99 12.13
N GLU A 89 -1.05 -15.83 12.75
CA GLU A 89 -2.48 -15.92 12.42
C GLU A 89 -3.24 -14.66 12.86
N LEU A 90 -2.95 -14.12 14.05
CA LEU A 90 -3.53 -12.87 14.52
C LEU A 90 -3.14 -11.69 13.60
N GLU A 91 -1.88 -11.59 13.19
CA GLU A 91 -1.41 -10.60 12.22
C GLU A 91 -2.20 -10.70 10.91
N LYS A 92 -2.35 -11.92 10.37
CA LYS A 92 -3.09 -12.16 9.13
C LYS A 92 -4.57 -11.79 9.24
N ILE A 93 -5.20 -12.12 10.37
CA ILE A 93 -6.60 -11.73 10.65
C ILE A 93 -6.72 -10.22 10.68
N ARG A 94 -5.84 -9.54 11.42
CA ARG A 94 -5.78 -8.07 11.50
C ARG A 94 -5.63 -7.44 10.11
N ASP A 95 -4.66 -7.89 9.33
CA ASP A 95 -4.34 -7.32 8.04
C ASP A 95 -5.47 -7.51 7.03
N ASN A 96 -6.08 -8.69 7.00
CA ASN A 96 -7.26 -8.94 6.16
C ASN A 96 -8.42 -8.02 6.53
N ASN A 97 -8.71 -7.88 7.82
CA ASN A 97 -9.78 -7.00 8.30
C ASN A 97 -9.49 -5.52 7.99
N LEU A 98 -8.24 -5.07 8.17
CA LEU A 98 -7.83 -3.71 7.81
C LEU A 98 -8.05 -3.43 6.32
N VAL A 99 -7.70 -4.35 5.44
CA VAL A 99 -7.92 -4.21 4.00
C VAL A 99 -9.41 -4.09 3.67
N VAL A 100 -10.27 -4.87 4.34
CA VAL A 100 -11.74 -4.78 4.14
C VAL A 100 -12.27 -3.44 4.63
N ILE A 101 -11.87 -2.98 5.82
CA ILE A 101 -12.27 -1.68 6.37
C ILE A 101 -11.82 -0.54 5.46
N LEU A 102 -10.55 -0.58 5.02
CA LEU A 102 -10.00 0.43 4.11
C LEU A 102 -10.75 0.48 2.77
N ARG A 103 -11.10 -0.68 2.20
CA ARG A 103 -11.91 -0.77 0.97
C ARG A 103 -13.30 -0.18 1.15
N ALA A 104 -13.97 -0.48 2.28
CA ALA A 104 -15.29 0.06 2.58
C ALA A 104 -15.24 1.58 2.77
N LEU A 105 -14.30 2.11 3.54
CA LEU A 105 -14.11 3.54 3.75
C LEU A 105 -13.72 4.27 2.46
N LYS A 106 -12.90 3.65 1.63
CA LYS A 106 -12.53 4.15 0.31
C LYS A 106 -13.73 4.28 -0.62
N GLN A 107 -14.61 3.27 -0.64
CA GLN A 107 -15.84 3.30 -1.43
C GLN A 107 -16.78 4.42 -1.00
N GLN A 108 -16.82 4.74 0.28
CA GLN A 108 -17.65 5.82 0.85
C GLN A 108 -16.98 7.21 0.76
N ASP A 109 -15.72 7.29 0.33
CA ASP A 109 -14.91 8.51 0.37
C ASP A 109 -14.87 9.17 1.76
N GLN A 110 -14.78 8.38 2.82
CA GLN A 110 -14.81 8.83 4.21
C GLN A 110 -13.54 8.47 4.96
N ALA A 111 -13.19 9.28 5.97
CA ALA A 111 -12.05 9.07 6.87
C ALA A 111 -10.76 8.74 6.09
N VAL A 112 -10.07 7.64 6.44
CA VAL A 112 -8.85 7.18 5.74
C VAL A 112 -9.12 6.83 4.27
N GLY A 113 -10.35 6.47 3.91
CA GLY A 113 -10.73 6.18 2.53
C GLY A 113 -10.55 7.38 1.60
N LYS A 114 -10.82 8.59 2.09
CA LYS A 114 -10.58 9.84 1.36
C LYS A 114 -9.09 10.06 1.12
N ILE A 115 -8.23 9.74 2.09
CA ILE A 115 -6.78 9.84 1.93
C ILE A 115 -6.29 8.89 0.84
N VAL A 116 -6.78 7.64 0.86
CA VAL A 116 -6.43 6.63 -0.15
C VAL A 116 -6.88 7.06 -1.55
N ASN A 117 -8.13 7.57 -1.68
CA ASN A 117 -8.65 8.08 -2.95
C ASN A 117 -7.84 9.27 -3.47
N ASN A 118 -7.52 10.24 -2.60
CA ASN A 118 -6.70 11.40 -2.97
C ASN A 118 -5.30 10.97 -3.42
N HIS A 119 -4.67 10.04 -2.71
CA HIS A 119 -3.36 9.52 -3.08
C HIS A 119 -3.39 8.81 -4.46
N GLU A 120 -4.38 7.96 -4.70
CA GLU A 120 -4.57 7.33 -6.00
C GLU A 120 -4.80 8.37 -7.11
N THR A 121 -5.65 9.36 -6.87
CA THR A 121 -5.89 10.44 -7.82
C THR A 121 -4.60 11.21 -8.14
N GLN A 122 -3.77 11.50 -7.14
CA GLN A 122 -2.49 12.17 -7.35
C GLN A 122 -1.51 11.31 -8.17
N ILE A 123 -1.42 10.00 -7.90
CA ILE A 123 -0.59 9.08 -8.68
C ILE A 123 -1.05 9.04 -10.13
N LEU A 124 -2.35 9.07 -10.37
CA LEU A 124 -2.98 8.86 -11.68
C LEU A 124 -3.14 10.17 -12.48
N SER A 125 -3.22 11.33 -11.80
CA SER A 125 -3.34 12.64 -12.46
C SER A 125 -2.02 13.17 -13.06
N LEU A 126 -0.93 12.43 -12.95
CA LEU A 126 0.40 12.86 -13.40
C LEU A 126 0.61 12.75 -14.91
N ALA A 127 -0.38 12.29 -15.70
CA ALA A 127 -0.13 11.98 -17.09
C ALA A 127 -1.14 12.64 -18.05
N ASP A 128 -0.69 13.64 -18.80
CA ASP A 128 -1.26 13.89 -20.12
C ASP A 128 -1.01 12.65 -20.99
N VAL A 129 -2.05 12.16 -21.65
CA VAL A 129 -1.97 10.96 -22.50
C VAL A 129 -1.02 11.22 -23.67
N ALA A 130 0.17 10.64 -23.58
CA ALA A 130 1.23 10.77 -24.55
C ALA A 130 1.91 9.41 -24.80
N PRO A 131 2.57 9.19 -25.98
CA PRO A 131 3.31 7.96 -26.23
C PRO A 131 4.41 7.65 -25.20
N LYS A 132 4.91 8.69 -24.53
CA LYS A 132 5.83 8.62 -23.40
C LYS A 132 5.31 9.52 -22.29
N MET A 133 5.11 8.96 -21.11
CA MET A 133 4.57 9.70 -19.96
C MET A 133 5.17 9.21 -18.64
N ARG A 134 5.20 10.09 -17.63
CA ARG A 134 5.54 9.71 -16.27
C ARG A 134 4.32 9.09 -15.59
N THR A 135 4.43 7.81 -15.23
CA THR A 135 3.33 7.04 -14.67
C THR A 135 3.45 6.78 -13.17
N VAL A 136 4.66 6.91 -12.61
CA VAL A 136 4.92 6.78 -11.17
C VAL A 136 5.91 7.86 -10.72
N SER A 137 5.64 8.42 -9.53
CA SER A 137 6.59 9.22 -8.77
C SER A 137 6.37 8.91 -7.28
N ARG A 138 7.39 8.37 -6.61
CA ARG A 138 7.30 8.00 -5.18
C ARG A 138 8.65 7.93 -4.50
N LYS A 139 8.61 7.98 -3.18
CA LYS A 139 9.77 7.70 -2.32
C LYS A 139 9.82 6.20 -1.98
N VAL A 140 11.02 5.62 -1.97
CA VAL A 140 11.25 4.22 -1.55
C VAL A 140 11.07 4.12 -0.03
N PRO A 141 10.07 3.37 0.47
CA PRO A 141 9.88 3.18 1.90
C PRO A 141 10.96 2.26 2.52
N VAL A 142 11.20 2.40 3.82
CA VAL A 142 12.17 1.57 4.55
C VAL A 142 11.83 0.08 4.51
N ASP A 143 10.55 -0.28 4.61
CA ASP A 143 10.06 -1.65 4.57
C ASP A 143 10.13 -2.31 3.17
N TRP A 144 10.59 -1.55 2.16
CA TRP A 144 10.86 -2.08 0.82
C TRP A 144 12.27 -2.57 0.64
N THR A 145 13.16 -2.34 1.60
CA THR A 145 14.56 -2.75 1.53
C THR A 145 14.78 -4.16 2.10
N ASP A 146 15.73 -4.86 1.54
CA ASP A 146 16.20 -6.16 2.01
C ASP A 146 17.33 -6.02 3.06
N TYR A 147 17.92 -7.14 3.44
CA TYR A 147 19.02 -7.18 4.42
C TYR A 147 20.32 -6.49 3.94
N ASN A 148 20.46 -6.21 2.63
CA ASN A 148 21.57 -5.45 2.06
C ASN A 148 21.31 -3.94 2.09
N GLY A 149 20.10 -3.50 2.49
CA GLY A 149 19.70 -2.11 2.49
C GLY A 149 19.24 -1.60 1.12
N HIS A 150 19.12 -2.46 0.12
CA HIS A 150 18.65 -2.13 -1.22
C HIS A 150 17.18 -2.46 -1.39
N MET A 151 16.49 -1.73 -2.26
CA MET A 151 15.10 -2.04 -2.59
C MET A 151 15.00 -3.48 -3.11
N ASN A 152 14.16 -4.28 -2.45
CA ASN A 152 13.95 -5.69 -2.78
C ASN A 152 13.42 -5.85 -4.21
N GLU A 153 13.90 -6.88 -4.92
CA GLU A 153 13.53 -7.15 -6.33
C GLU A 153 12.02 -7.23 -6.57
N GLY A 154 11.26 -7.82 -5.65
CA GLY A 154 9.80 -7.91 -5.75
C GLY A 154 9.10 -6.54 -5.76
N ARG A 155 9.72 -5.51 -5.17
CA ARG A 155 9.17 -4.15 -5.16
C ARG A 155 9.28 -3.45 -6.50
N TYR A 156 10.30 -3.76 -7.29
CA TYR A 156 10.38 -3.28 -8.68
C TYR A 156 9.18 -3.76 -9.49
N GLY A 157 8.81 -5.04 -9.36
CA GLY A 157 7.63 -5.60 -10.02
C GLY A 157 6.33 -4.89 -9.62
N GLN A 158 6.17 -4.55 -8.33
CA GLN A 158 5.04 -3.77 -7.85
C GLN A 158 5.01 -2.37 -8.47
N VAL A 159 6.14 -1.67 -8.50
CA VAL A 159 6.22 -0.33 -9.10
C VAL A 159 5.87 -0.36 -10.59
N TYR A 160 6.29 -1.39 -11.32
CA TYR A 160 5.94 -1.53 -12.73
C TYR A 160 4.48 -1.91 -12.96
N SER A 161 3.87 -2.67 -12.04
CA SER A 161 2.42 -2.88 -12.06
C SER A 161 1.67 -1.55 -11.88
N ASP A 162 2.08 -0.75 -10.88
CA ASP A 162 1.50 0.58 -10.65
C ASP A 162 1.70 1.51 -11.86
N ALA A 163 2.84 1.39 -12.56
CA ALA A 163 3.12 2.16 -13.77
C ALA A 163 2.23 1.76 -14.95
N ALA A 164 1.96 0.47 -15.11
CA ALA A 164 1.01 -0.01 -16.11
C ALA A 164 -0.42 0.46 -15.79
N ASP A 165 -0.82 0.38 -14.52
CA ASP A 165 -2.14 0.86 -14.07
C ASP A 165 -2.28 2.37 -14.32
N GLY A 166 -1.24 3.16 -14.03
CA GLY A 166 -1.22 4.60 -14.32
C GLY A 166 -1.41 4.91 -15.80
N PHE A 167 -0.75 4.13 -16.68
CA PHE A 167 -0.97 4.25 -18.14
C PHE A 167 -2.39 3.85 -18.54
N LEU A 168 -2.87 2.70 -18.06
CA LEU A 168 -4.20 2.18 -18.37
C LEU A 168 -5.30 3.16 -17.96
N TRP A 169 -5.17 3.77 -16.79
CA TRP A 169 -6.13 4.80 -16.35
C TRP A 169 -6.08 6.05 -17.23
N ALA A 170 -4.90 6.50 -17.62
CA ALA A 170 -4.75 7.66 -18.49
C ALA A 170 -5.45 7.44 -19.84
N VAL A 171 -5.44 6.20 -20.37
CA VAL A 171 -6.18 5.86 -21.60
C VAL A 171 -7.64 5.51 -21.38
N GLY A 172 -8.15 5.61 -20.13
CA GLY A 172 -9.57 5.40 -19.81
C GLY A 172 -9.92 3.96 -19.40
N ALA A 173 -8.94 3.08 -19.24
CA ALA A 173 -9.18 1.73 -18.68
C ALA A 173 -9.22 1.76 -17.14
N ASP A 174 -10.04 2.65 -16.59
CA ASP A 174 -10.22 2.94 -15.18
C ASP A 174 -11.21 1.99 -14.48
N LYS A 175 -11.58 2.29 -13.24
CA LYS A 175 -12.55 1.49 -12.46
C LYS A 175 -13.92 1.40 -13.15
N THR A 176 -14.36 2.43 -13.85
CA THR A 176 -15.63 2.44 -14.58
C THR A 176 -15.56 1.47 -15.76
N TYR A 177 -14.43 1.48 -16.46
CA TYR A 177 -14.19 0.54 -17.56
C TYR A 177 -14.16 -0.91 -17.06
N VAL A 178 -13.48 -1.16 -15.94
CA VAL A 178 -13.46 -2.49 -15.31
C VAL A 178 -14.86 -2.91 -14.86
N ALA A 179 -15.64 -2.01 -14.27
CA ALA A 179 -17.02 -2.28 -13.89
C ALA A 179 -17.94 -2.61 -15.09
N SER A 180 -17.62 -2.12 -16.30
CA SER A 180 -18.33 -2.46 -17.53
C SER A 180 -18.01 -3.87 -18.07
N GLY A 181 -17.09 -4.58 -17.44
CA GLY A 181 -16.75 -5.97 -17.77
C GLY A 181 -15.51 -6.16 -18.63
N TYR A 182 -14.69 -5.12 -18.80
CA TYR A 182 -13.47 -5.17 -19.61
C TYR A 182 -12.23 -4.77 -18.80
N SER A 183 -11.07 -5.30 -19.17
CA SER A 183 -9.80 -4.96 -18.53
C SER A 183 -8.61 -5.33 -19.42
N TYR A 184 -7.41 -4.89 -19.04
CA TYR A 184 -6.15 -5.41 -19.55
C TYR A 184 -5.52 -6.34 -18.52
N PHE A 185 -5.05 -7.50 -18.98
CA PHE A 185 -4.31 -8.44 -18.14
C PHE A 185 -2.86 -8.50 -18.61
N THR A 186 -1.94 -8.32 -17.68
CA THR A 186 -0.51 -8.54 -17.95
C THR A 186 -0.27 -10.03 -18.18
N VAL A 187 0.32 -10.36 -19.32
CA VAL A 187 0.62 -11.74 -19.74
C VAL A 187 2.09 -12.06 -19.54
N GLU A 188 2.95 -11.06 -19.76
CA GLU A 188 4.40 -11.21 -19.62
C GLU A 188 4.99 -9.94 -19.01
N THR A 189 5.96 -10.12 -18.12
CA THR A 189 6.75 -9.03 -17.53
C THR A 189 8.21 -9.44 -17.55
N SER A 190 9.07 -8.60 -18.13
CA SER A 190 10.52 -8.79 -18.15
C SER A 190 11.19 -7.60 -17.53
N ILE A 191 11.91 -7.80 -16.42
CA ILE A 191 12.60 -6.75 -15.66
C ILE A 191 14.11 -6.93 -15.81
N LYS A 192 14.82 -5.81 -16.06
CA LYS A 192 16.29 -5.75 -16.04
C LYS A 192 16.72 -4.77 -14.94
N PHE A 193 17.53 -5.24 -14.01
CA PHE A 193 18.11 -4.43 -12.94
C PHE A 193 19.45 -3.87 -13.40
N MET A 194 19.70 -2.59 -13.14
CA MET A 194 20.88 -1.88 -13.61
C MET A 194 21.67 -1.25 -12.46
N THR A 195 20.97 -0.59 -11.54
CA THR A 195 21.58 0.10 -10.41
C THR A 195 20.69 -0.08 -9.18
N GLU A 196 21.27 -0.24 -8.02
CA GLU A 196 20.56 -0.33 -6.75
C GLU A 196 19.92 1.03 -6.37
N THR A 197 18.88 0.95 -5.54
CA THR A 197 18.25 2.11 -4.90
C THR A 197 17.94 1.81 -3.43
N HIS A 198 17.88 2.85 -2.60
CA HIS A 198 17.81 2.76 -1.14
C HIS A 198 16.54 3.38 -0.60
N ALA A 199 16.22 3.07 0.67
CA ALA A 199 15.15 3.75 1.37
C ALA A 199 15.39 5.26 1.42
N GLY A 200 14.31 6.03 1.21
CA GLY A 200 14.35 7.49 1.22
C GLY A 200 14.66 8.14 -0.12
N GLU A 201 15.16 7.38 -1.11
CA GLU A 201 15.37 7.91 -2.47
C GLU A 201 14.02 8.09 -3.18
N ASP A 202 13.93 9.16 -3.98
CA ASP A 202 12.76 9.40 -4.83
C ASP A 202 12.98 8.73 -6.20
N ILE A 203 12.01 7.92 -6.61
CA ILE A 203 12.01 7.22 -7.89
C ILE A 203 10.86 7.70 -8.77
N VAL A 204 11.12 7.74 -10.08
CA VAL A 204 10.13 8.04 -11.12
C VAL A 204 10.13 6.94 -12.17
N VAL A 205 8.96 6.64 -12.73
CA VAL A 205 8.85 5.73 -13.87
C VAL A 205 8.29 6.47 -15.07
N GLU A 206 9.02 6.40 -16.17
CA GLU A 206 8.56 6.81 -17.49
C GLU A 206 8.08 5.58 -18.27
N THR A 207 6.84 5.63 -18.72
CA THR A 207 6.23 4.59 -19.53
C THR A 207 6.16 5.03 -20.99
N THR A 208 6.65 4.18 -21.88
CA THR A 208 6.59 4.37 -23.33
C THR A 208 5.79 3.25 -23.97
N VAL A 209 4.86 3.61 -24.85
CA VAL A 209 4.11 2.63 -25.63
C VAL A 209 5.00 2.08 -26.75
N LYS A 210 5.11 0.76 -26.84
CA LYS A 210 5.89 0.07 -27.88
C LYS A 210 5.04 -0.59 -28.96
N LEU A 211 3.82 -0.98 -28.60
CA LEU A 211 2.89 -1.62 -29.52
C LEU A 211 1.46 -1.36 -29.10
N ILE A 212 0.63 -0.96 -30.04
CA ILE A 212 -0.82 -1.02 -29.98
C ILE A 212 -1.27 -1.81 -31.20
N ASP A 213 -1.75 -3.05 -31.02
CA ASP A 213 -2.20 -3.92 -32.10
C ASP A 213 -3.48 -4.64 -31.69
N GLY A 214 -4.60 -4.03 -32.02
CA GLY A 214 -5.92 -4.56 -31.70
C GLY A 214 -6.10 -4.76 -30.20
N LYS A 215 -6.08 -6.01 -29.74
CA LYS A 215 -6.20 -6.37 -28.31
C LYS A 215 -4.87 -6.45 -27.56
N LYS A 216 -3.75 -6.22 -28.25
CA LYS A 216 -2.41 -6.31 -27.68
C LYS A 216 -1.86 -4.94 -27.37
N LEU A 217 -1.23 -4.82 -26.22
CA LEU A 217 -0.53 -3.62 -25.76
C LEU A 217 0.85 -4.03 -25.24
N LYS A 218 1.90 -3.35 -25.71
CA LYS A 218 3.25 -3.53 -25.17
C LYS A 218 3.76 -2.22 -24.61
N LEU A 219 4.14 -2.21 -23.35
CA LEU A 219 4.68 -1.06 -22.63
C LEU A 219 6.15 -1.30 -22.31
N PHE A 220 6.91 -0.23 -22.35
CA PHE A 220 8.29 -0.18 -21.87
C PHE A 220 8.36 0.86 -20.76
N HIS A 221 8.89 0.46 -19.61
CA HIS A 221 9.03 1.29 -18.43
C HIS A 221 10.52 1.50 -18.14
N SER A 222 10.90 2.72 -17.82
CA SER A 222 12.22 3.09 -17.31
C SER A 222 12.07 3.70 -15.94
N MET A 223 12.56 3.01 -14.91
CA MET A 223 12.63 3.53 -13.54
C MET A 223 13.93 4.30 -13.36
N GLN A 224 13.85 5.50 -12.85
CA GLN A 224 14.98 6.40 -12.66
C GLN A 224 14.96 6.96 -11.24
N ARG A 225 16.15 7.23 -10.69
CA ARG A 225 16.30 8.05 -9.50
C ARG A 225 15.96 9.50 -9.89
N ALA A 226 15.08 10.14 -9.10
CA ALA A 226 14.58 11.47 -9.46
C ALA A 226 15.65 12.56 -9.33
N GLU A 227 16.65 12.38 -8.47
CA GLU A 227 17.70 13.34 -8.18
C GLU A 227 18.66 13.55 -9.35
N ASP A 228 19.13 12.47 -9.96
CA ASP A 228 20.20 12.47 -10.96
C ASP A 228 19.79 11.88 -12.32
N GLY A 229 18.58 11.32 -12.43
CA GLY A 229 18.09 10.65 -13.63
C GLY A 229 18.74 9.29 -13.90
N CYS A 230 19.51 8.74 -12.96
CA CYS A 230 20.16 7.43 -13.08
C CYS A 230 19.10 6.35 -13.30
N VAL A 231 19.27 5.55 -14.35
CA VAL A 231 18.37 4.43 -14.66
C VAL A 231 18.66 3.28 -13.67
N LEU A 232 17.67 2.98 -12.83
CA LEU A 232 17.73 1.92 -11.82
C LEU A 232 17.36 0.57 -12.39
N SER A 233 16.33 0.56 -13.23
CA SER A 233 15.85 -0.67 -13.90
C SER A 233 14.97 -0.33 -15.09
N THR A 234 14.77 -1.32 -15.97
CA THR A 234 13.80 -1.23 -17.07
C THR A 234 12.88 -2.44 -17.07
N CYS A 235 11.68 -2.25 -17.60
CA CYS A 235 10.71 -3.33 -17.68
C CYS A 235 9.95 -3.28 -19.02
N GLU A 236 9.79 -4.44 -19.63
CA GLU A 236 8.83 -4.63 -20.71
C GLU A 236 7.64 -5.42 -20.19
N GLN A 237 6.43 -4.93 -20.49
CA GLN A 237 5.19 -5.63 -20.18
C GLN A 237 4.37 -5.82 -21.44
N PHE A 238 3.86 -7.04 -21.58
CA PHE A 238 2.91 -7.40 -22.63
C PHE A 238 1.54 -7.64 -21.98
N LEU A 239 0.54 -6.90 -22.46
CA LEU A 239 -0.81 -6.92 -21.93
C LEU A 239 -1.80 -7.33 -23.04
N LEU A 240 -2.86 -8.03 -22.65
CA LEU A 240 -3.99 -8.35 -23.51
C LEU A 240 -5.28 -7.75 -22.94
N HIS A 241 -6.07 -7.17 -23.83
CA HIS A 241 -7.42 -6.74 -23.50
C HIS A 241 -8.35 -7.96 -23.38
N ILE A 242 -9.14 -7.99 -22.32
CA ILE A 242 -9.98 -9.13 -21.91
C ILE A 242 -11.42 -8.69 -21.71
N ASP A 243 -12.35 -9.47 -22.27
CA ASP A 243 -13.74 -9.53 -21.85
C ASP A 243 -13.82 -10.45 -20.63
N MET A 244 -14.05 -9.86 -19.46
CA MET A 244 -14.01 -10.59 -18.18
C MET A 244 -15.21 -11.52 -18.00
N GLN A 245 -16.34 -11.23 -18.63
CA GLN A 245 -17.52 -12.11 -18.58
C GLN A 245 -17.28 -13.36 -19.40
N LYS A 246 -16.76 -13.21 -20.63
CA LYS A 246 -16.43 -14.34 -21.51
C LYS A 246 -15.10 -15.00 -21.17
N ARG A 247 -14.26 -14.35 -20.35
CA ARG A 247 -12.90 -14.78 -20.00
C ARG A 247 -12.04 -15.05 -21.24
N LYS A 248 -12.13 -14.17 -22.23
CA LYS A 248 -11.40 -14.26 -23.48
C LYS A 248 -10.86 -12.92 -23.89
N SER A 249 -9.76 -12.93 -24.66
CA SER A 249 -9.23 -11.69 -25.23
C SER A 249 -10.25 -11.11 -26.23
N SER A 250 -10.44 -9.80 -26.18
CA SER A 250 -11.33 -9.03 -27.04
C SER A 250 -10.69 -7.73 -27.47
N PHE A 251 -11.25 -7.07 -28.47
CA PHE A 251 -10.84 -5.71 -28.80
C PHE A 251 -11.32 -4.73 -27.71
N PRO A 252 -10.53 -3.68 -27.38
CA PRO A 252 -10.98 -2.65 -26.47
C PRO A 252 -12.23 -1.94 -27.03
N VAL A 253 -13.06 -1.45 -26.11
CA VAL A 253 -14.26 -0.64 -26.43
C VAL A 253 -14.00 0.82 -26.07
N SER A 254 -14.85 1.73 -26.55
CA SER A 254 -14.75 3.15 -26.18
C SER A 254 -14.96 3.33 -24.65
N PRO A 255 -14.23 4.27 -23.99
CA PRO A 255 -13.33 5.29 -24.58
C PRO A 255 -11.90 4.79 -24.84
N VAL A 256 -11.51 3.61 -24.31
CA VAL A 256 -10.13 3.09 -24.39
C VAL A 256 -9.70 2.87 -25.84
N ALA A 257 -10.57 2.32 -26.67
CA ALA A 257 -10.27 2.08 -28.08
C ALA A 257 -9.90 3.39 -28.83
N GLU A 258 -10.66 4.45 -28.60
CA GLU A 258 -10.44 5.76 -29.23
C GLU A 258 -9.15 6.41 -28.73
N ASN A 259 -8.89 6.35 -27.40
CA ASN A 259 -7.70 6.94 -26.81
C ASN A 259 -6.41 6.21 -27.26
N LEU A 260 -6.46 4.88 -27.39
CA LEU A 260 -5.35 4.10 -27.92
C LEU A 260 -5.13 4.34 -29.41
N GLN A 261 -6.20 4.52 -30.20
CA GLN A 261 -6.07 4.89 -31.61
C GLN A 261 -5.39 6.26 -31.76
N ASN A 262 -5.84 7.27 -31.00
CA ASN A 262 -5.25 8.60 -30.97
C ASN A 262 -3.76 8.60 -30.55
N LEU A 263 -3.36 7.63 -29.69
CA LEU A 263 -1.96 7.42 -29.35
C LEU A 263 -1.19 6.76 -30.48
N SER A 264 -1.77 5.76 -31.12
CA SER A 264 -1.15 5.04 -32.26
C SER A 264 -0.80 5.98 -33.41
N ASP A 265 -1.65 6.98 -33.65
CA ASP A 265 -1.45 7.99 -34.68
C ASP A 265 -0.32 8.99 -34.37
N LYS A 266 0.21 8.97 -33.11
CA LYS A 266 1.32 9.83 -32.65
C LYS A 266 2.66 9.09 -32.50
N ILE A 267 2.67 7.76 -32.70
CA ILE A 267 3.85 6.90 -32.64
C ILE A 267 4.39 6.65 -34.04
#